data_702c85116466fb3324841cbad573ba37
#
_entry.id   702c85116466fb3324841cbad573ba37
#
_cell.length_a   1.000
_cell.length_b   1.000
_cell.length_c   1.000
_cell.angle_alpha   90.00
_cell.angle_beta   90.00
_cell.angle_gamma   90.00
#
_symmetry.space_group_name_H-M   'P 1'
#
loop_
_entity.id
_entity.type
_entity.pdbx_description
1 polymer ?
#
loop_
_entity_poly.entity_id
_entity_poly.type
_entity_poly.pdbx_seq_one_letter_code
_entity_poly.pdbx_strand_id
1 'polypeptide(L)'
;MLLNISNVNFASFALPAIGSLLIAYLLGSVNFAIIFTKMFIKDDIRNHGSGNAGMTNVLRIVGSLPAILTFIFDFLKSVISVLAATWIISSVCSDPEVVRFMSYLAGFACIIGHLFPVFFGFRGGKGIVTAAGMICVTDWRVFIAILAVFGIVFLIKRIISLASISCAVAFPILTFIFKYLVDGHRGEVPEMNALMLTLVALVAGIVVIIKHGENIKRLIAGTEKPIQPKKR
;
A
#
# COMPACT_ATOMS: atom_id res chain seq x y z
N MET A 1 24.01 7.53 -12.83
CA MET A 1 23.50 8.66 -13.62
C MET A 1 22.16 9.01 -13.02
N LEU A 2 21.94 10.24 -12.57
CA LEU A 2 20.64 10.70 -12.08
C LEU A 2 19.60 10.54 -13.20
N LEU A 3 18.33 10.33 -12.84
CA LEU A 3 17.20 10.32 -13.78
C LEU A 3 17.49 11.32 -14.90
N ASN A 4 17.64 10.82 -16.13
CA ASN A 4 18.03 11.67 -17.25
C ASN A 4 16.83 12.49 -17.74
N ILE A 5 16.49 13.52 -16.95
CA ILE A 5 15.38 14.43 -17.22
C ILE A 5 15.73 15.42 -18.35
N SER A 6 17.00 15.46 -18.81
CA SER A 6 17.45 16.41 -19.82
C SER A 6 16.75 16.29 -21.18
N ASN A 7 16.18 15.12 -21.49
CA ASN A 7 15.44 14.88 -22.73
C ASN A 7 13.91 14.89 -22.54
N VAL A 8 13.43 15.11 -21.30
CA VAL A 8 11.99 15.23 -21.04
C VAL A 8 11.59 16.69 -21.15
N ASN A 9 10.75 17.01 -22.13
CA ASN A 9 10.15 18.35 -22.17
C ASN A 9 9.30 18.51 -20.89
N PHE A 10 9.79 19.31 -19.95
CA PHE A 10 9.18 19.48 -18.63
C PHE A 10 7.69 19.87 -18.72
N ALA A 11 7.33 20.70 -19.68
CA ALA A 11 5.93 21.13 -19.85
C ALA A 11 5.01 19.98 -20.29
N SER A 12 5.48 19.06 -21.15
CA SER A 12 4.70 17.90 -21.60
C SER A 12 4.68 16.75 -20.60
N PHE A 13 5.65 16.67 -19.68
CA PHE A 13 5.74 15.64 -18.66
C PHE A 13 5.01 16.01 -17.37
N ALA A 14 5.10 17.27 -16.92
CA ALA A 14 4.62 17.68 -15.60
C ALA A 14 3.11 17.45 -15.42
N LEU A 15 2.29 17.78 -16.43
CA LEU A 15 0.84 17.61 -16.34
C LEU A 15 0.42 16.13 -16.27
N PRO A 16 0.91 15.20 -17.12
CA PRO A 16 0.68 13.77 -16.96
C PRO A 16 1.19 13.20 -15.64
N ALA A 17 2.35 13.64 -15.14
CA ALA A 17 2.90 13.21 -13.88
C ALA A 17 2.00 13.60 -12.70
N ILE A 18 1.64 14.87 -12.57
CA ILE A 18 0.73 15.35 -11.52
C ILE A 18 -0.65 14.68 -11.65
N GLY A 19 -1.18 14.59 -12.88
CA GLY A 19 -2.46 13.96 -13.15
C GLY A 19 -2.50 12.49 -12.72
N SER A 20 -1.47 11.72 -13.03
CA SER A 20 -1.37 10.31 -12.64
C SER A 20 -1.34 10.11 -11.12
N LEU A 21 -0.61 10.97 -10.39
CA LEU A 21 -0.56 10.93 -8.93
C LEU A 21 -1.89 11.34 -8.30
N LEU A 22 -2.56 12.35 -8.86
CA LEU A 22 -3.88 12.78 -8.41
C LEU A 22 -4.93 11.68 -8.63
N ILE A 23 -4.94 11.05 -9.80
CA ILE A 23 -5.81 9.90 -10.10
C ILE A 23 -5.55 8.77 -9.10
N ALA A 24 -4.29 8.43 -8.84
CA ALA A 24 -3.92 7.40 -7.88
C ALA A 24 -4.40 7.73 -6.46
N TYR A 25 -4.27 8.98 -6.01
CA TYR A 25 -4.79 9.45 -4.73
C TYR A 25 -6.32 9.35 -4.67
N LEU A 26 -7.03 9.78 -5.71
CA LEU A 26 -8.49 9.72 -5.75
C LEU A 26 -9.01 8.28 -5.77
N LEU A 27 -8.40 7.38 -6.55
CA LEU A 27 -8.69 5.94 -6.50
C LEU A 27 -8.41 5.36 -5.10
N GLY A 28 -7.30 5.73 -4.50
CA GLY A 28 -6.97 5.37 -3.12
C GLY A 28 -8.02 5.84 -2.12
N SER A 29 -8.58 7.03 -2.34
CA SER A 29 -9.60 7.65 -1.48
C SER A 29 -10.97 6.94 -1.51
N VAL A 30 -11.21 6.06 -2.49
CA VAL A 30 -12.38 5.16 -2.44
C VAL A 30 -12.13 4.11 -1.35
N ASN A 31 -12.84 4.20 -0.23
CA ASN A 31 -12.67 3.27 0.90
C ASN A 31 -13.74 2.19 0.88
N PHE A 32 -13.37 1.00 0.44
CA PHE A 32 -14.29 -0.12 0.28
C PHE A 32 -14.77 -0.71 1.61
N ALA A 33 -14.01 -0.56 2.71
CA ALA A 33 -14.49 -0.96 4.02
C ALA A 33 -15.72 -0.16 4.46
N ILE A 34 -15.74 1.15 4.22
CA ILE A 34 -16.88 2.01 4.50
C ILE A 34 -18.04 1.68 3.57
N ILE A 35 -17.77 1.54 2.27
CA ILE A 35 -18.80 1.27 1.25
C ILE A 35 -19.52 -0.05 1.55
N PHE A 36 -18.77 -1.17 1.69
CA PHE A 36 -19.40 -2.46 1.91
C PHE A 36 -20.08 -2.56 3.28
N THR A 37 -19.51 -1.94 4.34
CA THR A 37 -20.21 -1.92 5.63
C THR A 37 -21.56 -1.21 5.52
N LYS A 38 -21.61 -0.04 4.86
CA LYS A 38 -22.89 0.65 4.61
C LYS A 38 -23.88 -0.17 3.79
N MET A 39 -23.40 -0.94 2.82
CA MET A 39 -24.27 -1.82 2.01
C MET A 39 -24.85 -2.97 2.82
N PHE A 40 -24.06 -3.59 3.73
CA PHE A 40 -24.47 -4.79 4.44
C PHE A 40 -25.23 -4.53 5.75
N ILE A 41 -24.86 -3.47 6.50
CA ILE A 41 -25.47 -3.17 7.81
C ILE A 41 -26.00 -1.75 7.93
N LYS A 42 -25.98 -0.95 6.85
CA LYS A 42 -26.49 0.43 6.77
C LYS A 42 -25.86 1.41 7.77
N ASP A 43 -24.63 1.12 8.22
CA ASP A 43 -23.87 1.96 9.16
C ASP A 43 -22.42 2.10 8.72
N ASP A 44 -21.66 2.98 9.38
CA ASP A 44 -20.25 3.24 9.09
C ASP A 44 -19.36 2.37 9.97
N ILE A 45 -18.43 1.63 9.37
CA ILE A 45 -17.48 0.75 10.10
C ILE A 45 -16.65 1.51 11.14
N ARG A 46 -16.48 2.82 10.96
CA ARG A 46 -15.73 3.67 11.90
C ARG A 46 -16.44 3.90 13.23
N ASN A 47 -17.74 3.60 13.31
CA ASN A 47 -18.54 3.62 14.54
C ASN A 47 -18.44 2.30 15.32
N HIS A 48 -17.77 1.27 14.76
CA HIS A 48 -17.77 -0.08 15.30
C HIS A 48 -16.37 -0.65 15.53
N GLY A 49 -16.26 -1.55 16.49
CA GLY A 49 -15.07 -2.34 16.77
C GLY A 49 -13.84 -1.49 17.08
N SER A 50 -12.83 -1.54 16.21
CA SER A 50 -11.60 -0.73 16.40
C SER A 50 -11.70 0.68 15.83
N GLY A 51 -12.82 1.06 15.21
CA GLY A 51 -12.98 2.33 14.52
C GLY A 51 -12.17 2.48 13.22
N ASN A 52 -11.43 1.45 12.82
CA ASN A 52 -10.59 1.50 11.63
C ASN A 52 -11.38 1.11 10.37
N ALA A 53 -11.26 1.89 9.30
CA ALA A 53 -11.90 1.61 8.01
C ALA A 53 -11.05 0.64 7.17
N GLY A 54 -11.01 -0.64 7.55
CA GLY A 54 -10.26 -1.67 6.85
C GLY A 54 -10.78 -3.09 7.07
N MET A 55 -10.34 -4.00 6.21
CA MET A 55 -10.81 -5.39 6.08
C MET A 55 -10.92 -6.11 7.44
N THR A 56 -9.91 -5.99 8.31
CA THR A 56 -9.89 -6.71 9.60
C THR A 56 -11.03 -6.26 10.54
N ASN A 57 -11.39 -4.97 10.53
CA ASN A 57 -12.52 -4.48 11.31
C ASN A 57 -13.85 -4.93 10.69
N VAL A 58 -13.96 -4.88 9.36
CA VAL A 58 -15.13 -5.41 8.63
C VAL A 58 -15.34 -6.90 8.93
N LEU A 59 -14.27 -7.70 8.95
CA LEU A 59 -14.35 -9.13 9.29
C LEU A 59 -14.93 -9.37 10.69
N ARG A 60 -14.54 -8.54 11.66
CA ARG A 60 -15.00 -8.68 13.06
C ARG A 60 -16.47 -8.28 13.24
N ILE A 61 -16.91 -7.25 12.56
CA ILE A 61 -18.23 -6.62 12.78
C ILE A 61 -19.28 -7.14 11.80
N VAL A 62 -18.95 -7.15 10.49
CA VAL A 62 -19.93 -7.43 9.43
C VAL A 62 -19.86 -8.90 9.00
N GLY A 63 -18.66 -9.47 8.90
CA GLY A 63 -18.46 -10.87 8.54
C GLY A 63 -17.51 -11.09 7.37
N SER A 64 -17.41 -12.36 6.93
CA SER A 64 -16.37 -12.78 5.97
C SER A 64 -16.58 -12.24 4.56
N LEU A 65 -17.80 -12.28 4.03
CA LEU A 65 -18.05 -11.85 2.67
C LEU A 65 -17.70 -10.37 2.44
N PRO A 66 -18.23 -9.39 3.21
CA PRO A 66 -17.86 -7.99 3.03
C PRO A 66 -16.37 -7.73 3.33
N ALA A 67 -15.73 -8.51 4.19
CA ALA A 67 -14.30 -8.42 4.43
C ALA A 67 -13.46 -8.85 3.22
N ILE A 68 -13.84 -9.97 2.57
CA ILE A 68 -13.20 -10.45 1.34
C ILE A 68 -13.36 -9.44 0.21
N LEU A 69 -14.57 -8.91 0.04
CA LEU A 69 -14.82 -7.85 -0.95
C LEU A 69 -13.95 -6.62 -0.67
N THR A 70 -13.89 -6.17 0.60
CA THR A 70 -13.01 -5.07 1.00
C THR A 70 -11.55 -5.35 0.65
N PHE A 71 -11.04 -6.55 0.94
CA PHE A 71 -9.69 -6.95 0.60
C PHE A 71 -9.44 -6.87 -0.91
N ILE A 72 -10.30 -7.51 -1.71
CA ILE A 72 -10.15 -7.55 -3.18
C ILE A 72 -10.14 -6.14 -3.77
N PHE A 73 -11.10 -5.31 -3.40
CA PHE A 73 -11.22 -3.99 -4.00
C PHE A 73 -10.17 -2.99 -3.49
N ASP A 74 -9.76 -3.06 -2.22
CA ASP A 74 -8.65 -2.25 -1.70
C ASP A 74 -7.28 -2.67 -2.29
N PHE A 75 -7.12 -3.94 -2.65
CA PHE A 75 -5.95 -4.44 -3.38
C PHE A 75 -5.98 -3.96 -4.84
N LEU A 76 -7.10 -4.21 -5.54
CA LEU A 76 -7.24 -3.90 -6.97
C LEU A 76 -7.16 -2.40 -7.26
N LYS A 77 -7.69 -1.52 -6.39
CA LYS A 77 -7.56 -0.07 -6.61
C LYS A 77 -6.11 0.39 -6.69
N SER A 78 -5.22 -0.24 -5.90
CA SER A 78 -3.79 0.08 -5.92
C SER A 78 -3.11 -0.50 -7.16
N VAL A 79 -3.44 -1.72 -7.54
CA VAL A 79 -2.99 -2.32 -8.82
C VAL A 79 -3.37 -1.42 -9.99
N ILE A 80 -4.63 -1.02 -10.06
CA ILE A 80 -5.15 -0.14 -11.14
C ILE A 80 -4.44 1.22 -11.12
N SER A 81 -4.24 1.82 -9.94
CA SER A 81 -3.54 3.09 -9.80
C SER A 81 -2.11 3.04 -10.35
N VAL A 82 -1.37 1.99 -10.02
CA VAL A 82 0.01 1.80 -10.50
C VAL A 82 0.04 1.56 -12.01
N LEU A 83 -0.81 0.67 -12.52
CA LEU A 83 -0.87 0.37 -13.96
C LEU A 83 -1.31 1.58 -14.78
N ALA A 84 -2.30 2.34 -14.32
CA ALA A 84 -2.74 3.56 -14.99
C ALA A 84 -1.63 4.62 -15.03
N ALA A 85 -0.92 4.84 -13.93
CA ALA A 85 0.21 5.76 -13.91
C ALA A 85 1.34 5.29 -14.81
N THR A 86 1.68 3.99 -14.81
CA THR A 86 2.68 3.39 -15.71
C THR A 86 2.30 3.66 -17.16
N TRP A 87 1.06 3.41 -17.54
CA TRP A 87 0.58 3.65 -18.91
C TRP A 87 0.62 5.13 -19.30
N ILE A 88 0.13 6.03 -18.44
CA ILE A 88 0.14 7.49 -18.67
C ILE A 88 1.57 7.99 -18.84
N ILE A 89 2.50 7.59 -17.96
CA ILE A 89 3.88 8.08 -18.01
C ILE A 89 4.63 7.50 -19.20
N SER A 90 4.42 6.22 -19.53
CA SER A 90 5.04 5.59 -20.71
C SER A 90 4.61 6.23 -22.04
N SER A 91 3.45 6.91 -22.09
CA SER A 91 2.99 7.61 -23.29
C SER A 91 3.73 8.94 -23.53
N VAL A 92 4.41 9.50 -22.50
CA VAL A 92 5.09 10.80 -22.56
C VAL A 92 6.58 10.73 -22.22
N CYS A 93 7.06 9.58 -21.74
CA CYS A 93 8.45 9.36 -21.35
C CYS A 93 8.88 7.93 -21.67
N SER A 94 9.93 7.78 -22.45
CA SER A 94 10.50 6.49 -22.83
C SER A 94 11.59 5.97 -21.87
N ASP A 95 11.99 6.78 -20.87
CA ASP A 95 12.97 6.36 -19.87
C ASP A 95 12.33 5.38 -18.87
N PRO A 96 12.74 4.09 -18.84
CA PRO A 96 12.15 3.07 -17.99
C PRO A 96 12.33 3.37 -16.50
N GLU A 97 13.38 4.11 -16.12
CA GLU A 97 13.63 4.46 -14.72
C GLU A 97 12.66 5.54 -14.23
N VAL A 98 12.36 6.52 -15.08
CA VAL A 98 11.32 7.52 -14.78
C VAL A 98 9.96 6.86 -14.64
N VAL A 99 9.60 5.96 -15.56
CA VAL A 99 8.34 5.20 -15.49
C VAL A 99 8.26 4.37 -14.21
N ARG A 100 9.33 3.66 -13.87
CA ARG A 100 9.42 2.84 -12.64
C ARG A 100 9.26 3.69 -11.38
N PHE A 101 9.96 4.82 -11.32
CA PHE A 101 9.88 5.74 -10.18
C PHE A 101 8.46 6.30 -10.01
N MET A 102 7.83 6.74 -11.10
CA MET A 102 6.46 7.25 -11.09
C MET A 102 5.44 6.18 -10.70
N SER A 103 5.67 4.91 -11.05
CA SER A 103 4.85 3.77 -10.62
C SER A 103 4.87 3.60 -9.10
N TYR A 104 6.05 3.71 -8.47
CA TYR A 104 6.19 3.70 -7.02
C TYR A 104 5.49 4.89 -6.36
N LEU A 105 5.65 6.08 -6.91
CA LEU A 105 4.98 7.29 -6.41
C LEU A 105 3.45 7.19 -6.52
N ALA A 106 2.93 6.63 -7.61
CA ALA A 106 1.50 6.42 -7.79
C ALA A 106 0.94 5.42 -6.77
N GLY A 107 1.64 4.30 -6.54
CA GLY A 107 1.28 3.36 -5.47
C GLY A 107 1.28 4.02 -4.10
N PHE A 108 2.28 4.83 -3.79
CA PHE A 108 2.34 5.61 -2.56
C PHE A 108 1.20 6.63 -2.47
N ALA A 109 0.88 7.36 -3.54
CA ALA A 109 -0.25 8.30 -3.58
C ALA A 109 -1.58 7.57 -3.32
N CYS A 110 -1.76 6.36 -3.87
CA CYS A 110 -2.93 5.51 -3.59
C CYS A 110 -2.98 5.08 -2.10
N ILE A 111 -1.85 4.74 -1.49
CA ILE A 111 -1.77 4.45 -0.05
C ILE A 111 -2.20 5.68 0.75
N ILE A 112 -1.68 6.86 0.45
CA ILE A 112 -2.06 8.12 1.11
C ILE A 112 -3.57 8.38 0.95
N GLY A 113 -4.14 8.17 -0.24
CA GLY A 113 -5.58 8.27 -0.47
C GLY A 113 -6.38 7.31 0.42
N HIS A 114 -5.93 6.06 0.59
CA HIS A 114 -6.59 5.10 1.47
C HIS A 114 -6.50 5.49 2.96
N LEU A 115 -5.39 6.08 3.39
CA LEU A 115 -5.17 6.51 4.76
C LEU A 115 -5.93 7.79 5.11
N PHE A 116 -6.00 8.70 4.13
CA PHE A 116 -6.60 10.03 4.25
C PHE A 116 -7.58 10.30 3.09
N PRO A 117 -8.68 9.53 3.02
CA PRO A 117 -9.60 9.57 1.89
C PRO A 117 -10.41 10.87 1.87
N VAL A 118 -10.26 11.66 0.78
CA VAL A 118 -10.99 12.94 0.62
C VAL A 118 -12.51 12.74 0.64
N PHE A 119 -13.01 11.64 0.09
CA PHE A 119 -14.45 11.36 0.04
C PHE A 119 -15.06 10.96 1.40
N PHE A 120 -14.24 10.72 2.42
CA PHE A 120 -14.67 10.22 3.72
C PHE A 120 -14.09 11.03 4.90
N GLY A 121 -13.85 12.34 4.68
CA GLY A 121 -13.38 13.27 5.72
C GLY A 121 -11.97 12.94 6.23
N PHE A 122 -11.09 12.45 5.36
CA PHE A 122 -9.70 12.12 5.64
C PHE A 122 -9.48 11.07 6.75
N ARG A 123 -10.51 10.26 7.07
CA ARG A 123 -10.46 9.21 8.10
C ARG A 123 -10.62 7.84 7.45
N GLY A 124 -9.50 7.25 7.03
CA GLY A 124 -9.43 5.98 6.32
C GLY A 124 -8.88 4.81 7.11
N GLY A 125 -8.32 3.83 6.39
CA GLY A 125 -7.70 2.62 6.93
C GLY A 125 -6.22 2.78 7.28
N LYS A 126 -5.47 1.66 7.23
CA LYS A 126 -4.04 1.59 7.58
C LYS A 126 -3.12 1.34 6.40
N GLY A 127 -3.66 1.03 5.23
CA GLY A 127 -2.91 0.95 3.98
C GLY A 127 -2.21 -0.37 3.68
N ILE A 128 -2.31 -1.40 4.52
CA ILE A 128 -1.59 -2.68 4.31
C ILE A 128 -2.00 -3.38 3.02
N VAL A 129 -3.30 -3.54 2.78
CA VAL A 129 -3.82 -4.21 1.58
C VAL A 129 -3.53 -3.39 0.33
N THR A 130 -3.65 -2.07 0.44
CA THR A 130 -3.31 -1.12 -0.64
C THR A 130 -1.80 -1.15 -0.94
N ALA A 131 -0.94 -1.21 0.09
CA ALA A 131 0.51 -1.39 -0.11
C ALA A 131 0.83 -2.73 -0.77
N ALA A 132 0.15 -3.81 -0.39
CA ALA A 132 0.32 -5.12 -1.02
C ALA A 132 -0.01 -5.09 -2.52
N GLY A 133 -1.08 -4.39 -2.93
CA GLY A 133 -1.43 -4.19 -4.34
C GLY A 133 -0.35 -3.40 -5.11
N MET A 134 0.19 -2.34 -4.52
CA MET A 134 1.33 -1.60 -5.08
C MET A 134 2.54 -2.52 -5.28
N ILE A 135 2.97 -3.22 -4.23
CA ILE A 135 4.17 -4.07 -4.25
C ILE A 135 4.03 -5.19 -5.28
N CYS A 136 2.85 -5.80 -5.39
CA CYS A 136 2.55 -6.87 -6.35
C CYS A 136 2.87 -6.46 -7.80
N VAL A 137 2.59 -5.21 -8.17
CA VAL A 137 2.82 -4.71 -9.54
C VAL A 137 4.23 -4.15 -9.72
N THR A 138 4.79 -3.51 -8.69
CA THR A 138 6.10 -2.86 -8.79
C THR A 138 7.27 -3.83 -8.66
N ASP A 139 7.16 -4.87 -7.82
CA ASP A 139 8.15 -5.96 -7.73
C ASP A 139 7.53 -7.23 -7.11
N TRP A 140 7.22 -8.20 -7.94
CA TRP A 140 6.63 -9.48 -7.52
C TRP A 140 7.52 -10.26 -6.53
N ARG A 141 8.86 -10.11 -6.58
CA ARG A 141 9.81 -10.77 -5.67
C ARG A 141 9.67 -10.22 -4.25
N VAL A 142 9.61 -8.90 -4.14
CA VAL A 142 9.33 -8.21 -2.88
C VAL A 142 7.95 -8.61 -2.36
N PHE A 143 6.94 -8.69 -3.24
CA PHE A 143 5.59 -9.11 -2.88
C PHE A 143 5.56 -10.51 -2.25
N ILE A 144 6.18 -11.50 -2.90
CA ILE A 144 6.26 -12.87 -2.37
C ILE A 144 7.01 -12.92 -1.03
N ALA A 145 8.13 -12.18 -0.91
CA ALA A 145 8.87 -12.11 0.34
C ALA A 145 8.03 -11.46 1.48
N ILE A 146 7.27 -10.41 1.18
CA ILE A 146 6.34 -9.78 2.14
C ILE A 146 5.22 -10.74 2.54
N LEU A 147 4.66 -11.51 1.61
CA LEU A 147 3.67 -12.54 1.93
C LEU A 147 4.25 -13.61 2.85
N ALA A 148 5.51 -14.02 2.63
CA ALA A 148 6.20 -14.96 3.51
C ALA A 148 6.40 -14.37 4.92
N VAL A 149 6.85 -13.11 5.04
CA VAL A 149 6.97 -12.42 6.34
C VAL A 149 5.62 -12.37 7.05
N PHE A 150 4.56 -11.96 6.34
CA PHE A 150 3.21 -11.94 6.91
C PHE A 150 2.79 -13.32 7.41
N GLY A 151 2.94 -14.34 6.56
CA GLY A 151 2.54 -15.71 6.86
C GLY A 151 3.28 -16.27 8.08
N ILE A 152 4.59 -16.13 8.13
CA ILE A 152 5.43 -16.62 9.24
C ILE A 152 5.00 -15.97 10.57
N VAL A 153 4.95 -14.62 10.61
CA VAL A 153 4.58 -13.90 11.83
C VAL A 153 3.15 -14.23 12.26
N PHE A 154 2.22 -14.31 11.29
CA PHE A 154 0.83 -14.63 11.58
C PHE A 154 0.64 -16.07 12.07
N LEU A 155 1.32 -17.04 11.48
CA LEU A 155 1.23 -18.44 11.93
C LEU A 155 1.75 -18.62 13.35
N ILE A 156 2.82 -17.91 13.74
CA ILE A 156 3.42 -18.00 15.08
C ILE A 156 2.56 -17.26 16.14
N LYS A 157 2.10 -16.05 15.82
CA LYS A 157 1.48 -15.14 16.83
C LYS A 157 -0.02 -14.99 16.70
N ARG A 158 -0.63 -15.33 15.55
CA ARG A 158 -2.07 -15.17 15.26
C ARG A 158 -2.58 -13.73 15.40
N ILE A 159 -1.69 -12.74 15.36
CA ILE A 159 -1.98 -11.31 15.51
C ILE A 159 -1.73 -10.62 14.17
N ILE A 160 -2.81 -10.19 13.49
CA ILE A 160 -2.72 -9.54 12.17
C ILE A 160 -1.93 -8.24 12.23
N SER A 161 -2.13 -7.41 13.27
CA SER A 161 -1.45 -6.12 13.38
C SER A 161 0.06 -6.29 13.51
N LEU A 162 0.53 -7.29 14.24
CA LEU A 162 1.95 -7.60 14.35
C LEU A 162 2.52 -8.02 12.99
N ALA A 163 1.85 -8.94 12.29
CA ALA A 163 2.27 -9.36 10.95
C ALA A 163 2.31 -8.18 9.97
N SER A 164 1.31 -7.29 10.04
CA SER A 164 1.23 -6.07 9.21
C SER A 164 2.39 -5.10 9.47
N ILE A 165 2.71 -4.85 10.75
CA ILE A 165 3.83 -3.99 11.14
C ILE A 165 5.16 -4.61 10.69
N SER A 166 5.33 -5.93 10.85
CA SER A 166 6.52 -6.64 10.35
C SER A 166 6.69 -6.49 8.84
N CYS A 167 5.59 -6.56 8.07
CA CYS A 167 5.61 -6.29 6.63
C CYS A 167 6.01 -4.84 6.30
N ALA A 168 5.50 -3.86 7.06
CA ALA A 168 5.82 -2.46 6.83
C ALA A 168 7.31 -2.17 7.12
N VAL A 169 7.91 -2.84 8.09
CA VAL A 169 9.37 -2.78 8.37
C VAL A 169 10.17 -3.52 7.30
N ALA A 170 9.71 -4.69 6.87
CA ALA A 170 10.41 -5.51 5.89
C ALA A 170 10.39 -4.90 4.48
N PHE A 171 9.37 -4.11 4.14
CA PHE A 171 9.19 -3.57 2.79
C PHE A 171 10.39 -2.75 2.29
N PRO A 172 10.88 -1.70 2.97
CA PRO A 172 12.06 -0.98 2.52
C PRO A 172 13.33 -1.84 2.51
N ILE A 173 13.48 -2.76 3.46
CA ILE A 173 14.64 -3.67 3.53
C ILE A 173 14.67 -4.59 2.31
N LEU A 174 13.56 -5.22 1.99
CA LEU A 174 13.45 -6.11 0.85
C LEU A 174 13.57 -5.34 -0.49
N THR A 175 13.01 -4.13 -0.56
CA THR A 175 13.21 -3.26 -1.72
C THR A 175 14.68 -2.93 -1.93
N PHE A 176 15.40 -2.57 -0.86
CA PHE A 176 16.85 -2.34 -0.92
C PHE A 176 17.61 -3.58 -1.39
N ILE A 177 17.32 -4.74 -0.81
CA ILE A 177 17.98 -5.99 -1.19
C ILE A 177 17.76 -6.29 -2.69
N PHE A 178 16.52 -6.28 -3.16
CA PHE A 178 16.24 -6.64 -4.55
C PHE A 178 16.66 -5.55 -5.54
N LYS A 179 16.42 -4.26 -5.25
CA LYS A 179 16.73 -3.18 -6.20
C LYS A 179 18.19 -2.76 -6.18
N TYR A 180 18.80 -2.64 -5.01
CA TYR A 180 20.19 -2.16 -4.90
C TYR A 180 21.18 -3.32 -4.98
N LEU A 181 21.03 -4.37 -4.14
CA LEU A 181 22.01 -5.45 -4.10
C LEU A 181 21.89 -6.45 -5.25
N VAL A 182 20.67 -6.75 -5.73
CA VAL A 182 20.47 -7.73 -6.82
C VAL A 182 20.44 -7.04 -8.18
N ASP A 183 19.48 -6.16 -8.41
CA ASP A 183 19.28 -5.53 -9.73
C ASP A 183 20.42 -4.52 -10.03
N GLY A 184 20.90 -3.78 -9.02
CA GLY A 184 22.04 -2.85 -9.14
C GLY A 184 23.33 -3.57 -9.53
N HIS A 185 23.68 -4.68 -8.87
CA HIS A 185 24.87 -5.48 -9.22
C HIS A 185 24.77 -6.12 -10.62
N ARG A 186 23.57 -6.36 -11.12
CA ARG A 186 23.35 -6.86 -12.50
C ARG A 186 23.35 -5.75 -13.55
N GLY A 187 23.45 -4.48 -13.11
CA GLY A 187 23.33 -3.33 -14.01
C GLY A 187 21.92 -3.08 -14.56
N GLU A 188 20.90 -3.75 -14.01
CA GLU A 188 19.50 -3.64 -14.45
C GLU A 188 18.82 -2.36 -13.92
N VAL A 189 19.29 -1.84 -12.79
CA VAL A 189 18.81 -0.60 -12.14
C VAL A 189 20.01 0.23 -11.70
N PRO A 190 20.11 1.50 -12.08
CA PRO A 190 21.15 2.39 -11.57
C PRO A 190 21.05 2.52 -10.04
N GLU A 191 22.19 2.51 -9.35
CA GLU A 191 22.25 2.51 -7.88
C GLU A 191 21.45 3.67 -7.25
N MET A 192 21.57 4.87 -7.81
CA MET A 192 20.83 6.03 -7.32
C MET A 192 19.31 5.83 -7.45
N ASN A 193 18.85 5.23 -8.57
CA ASN A 193 17.44 4.94 -8.77
C ASN A 193 16.94 3.87 -7.79
N ALA A 194 17.73 2.84 -7.53
CA ALA A 194 17.44 1.83 -6.51
C ALA A 194 17.29 2.45 -5.11
N LEU A 195 18.14 3.42 -4.75
CA LEU A 195 18.04 4.16 -3.49
C LEU A 195 16.77 5.03 -3.45
N MET A 196 16.40 5.69 -4.54
CA MET A 196 15.16 6.48 -4.63
C MET A 196 13.91 5.59 -4.44
N LEU A 197 13.86 4.41 -5.07
CA LEU A 197 12.77 3.46 -4.88
C LEU A 197 12.69 2.96 -3.43
N THR A 198 13.86 2.68 -2.84
CA THR A 198 13.97 2.28 -1.42
C THR A 198 13.49 3.40 -0.49
N LEU A 199 13.78 4.66 -0.80
CA LEU A 199 13.29 5.81 -0.04
C LEU A 199 11.76 5.91 -0.09
N VAL A 200 11.14 5.71 -1.26
CA VAL A 200 9.67 5.67 -1.37
C VAL A 200 9.09 4.53 -0.52
N ALA A 201 9.70 3.35 -0.58
CA ALA A 201 9.29 2.20 0.25
C ALA A 201 9.43 2.48 1.75
N LEU A 202 10.52 3.15 2.15
CA LEU A 202 10.77 3.55 3.55
C LEU A 202 9.70 4.53 4.05
N VAL A 203 9.43 5.58 3.28
CA VAL A 203 8.39 6.57 3.64
C VAL A 203 7.01 5.90 3.72
N ALA A 204 6.67 5.03 2.78
CA ALA A 204 5.43 4.26 2.82
C ALA A 204 5.34 3.37 4.06
N GLY A 205 6.41 2.65 4.39
CA GLY A 205 6.50 1.83 5.60
C GLY A 205 6.31 2.64 6.88
N ILE A 206 7.00 3.78 7.00
CA ILE A 206 6.88 4.69 8.15
C ILE A 206 5.44 5.18 8.32
N VAL A 207 4.80 5.64 7.25
CA VAL A 207 3.42 6.15 7.30
C VAL A 207 2.44 5.05 7.72
N VAL A 208 2.63 3.82 7.22
CA VAL A 208 1.83 2.65 7.62
C VAL A 208 2.06 2.31 9.11
N ILE A 209 3.30 2.35 9.60
CA ILE A 209 3.62 2.10 11.02
C ILE A 209 2.97 3.16 11.90
N ILE A 210 3.03 4.44 11.54
CA ILE A 210 2.37 5.53 12.27
C ILE A 210 0.85 5.26 12.38
N LYS A 211 0.21 4.81 11.30
CA LYS A 211 -1.21 4.43 11.29
C LYS A 211 -1.53 3.20 12.15
N HIS A 212 -0.53 2.43 12.55
CA HIS A 212 -0.66 1.32 13.50
C HIS A 212 -0.40 1.72 14.95
N GLY A 213 -0.26 3.00 15.27
CA GLY A 213 0.08 3.49 16.63
C GLY A 213 -0.78 2.89 17.74
N GLU A 214 -2.12 2.85 17.58
CA GLU A 214 -3.01 2.23 18.56
C GLU A 214 -2.83 0.71 18.69
N ASN A 215 -2.43 0.03 17.60
CA ASN A 215 -2.09 -1.40 17.67
C ASN A 215 -0.77 -1.60 18.40
N ILE A 216 0.22 -0.75 18.14
CA ILE A 216 1.53 -0.79 18.81
C ILE A 216 1.35 -0.61 20.32
N LYS A 217 0.55 0.37 20.75
CA LYS A 217 0.22 0.57 22.18
C LYS A 217 -0.39 -0.70 22.78
N ARG A 218 -1.37 -1.34 22.10
CA ARG A 218 -1.99 -2.58 22.58
C ARG A 218 -1.04 -3.77 22.56
N LEU A 219 -0.14 -3.85 21.57
CA LEU A 219 0.90 -4.90 21.51
C LEU A 219 1.86 -4.79 22.70
N ILE A 220 2.33 -3.58 23.01
CA ILE A 220 3.22 -3.33 24.16
C ILE A 220 2.50 -3.65 25.49
N ALA A 221 1.22 -3.28 25.59
CA ALA A 221 0.40 -3.58 26.78
C ALA A 221 -0.07 -5.05 26.88
N GLY A 222 0.25 -5.91 25.89
CA GLY A 222 -0.22 -7.30 25.86
C GLY A 222 -1.74 -7.47 25.65
N THR A 223 -2.43 -6.42 25.20
CA THR A 223 -3.91 -6.39 25.06
C THR A 223 -4.38 -6.51 23.60
N GLU A 224 -3.47 -6.62 22.63
CA GLU A 224 -3.86 -6.82 21.22
C GLU A 224 -4.39 -8.24 21.02
N LYS A 225 -5.63 -8.34 20.58
CA LYS A 225 -6.35 -9.61 20.49
C LYS A 225 -5.95 -10.40 19.23
N PRO A 226 -5.59 -11.69 19.36
CA PRO A 226 -5.43 -12.54 18.20
C PRO A 226 -6.77 -12.73 17.48
N ILE A 227 -6.72 -13.07 16.18
CA ILE A 227 -7.93 -13.48 15.46
C ILE A 227 -8.36 -14.85 16.00
N GLN A 228 -9.57 -14.87 16.55
CA GLN A 228 -10.27 -16.12 16.89
C GLN A 228 -11.23 -16.45 15.74
N PRO A 229 -11.28 -17.73 15.28
CA PRO A 229 -12.34 -18.15 14.40
C PRO A 229 -13.67 -17.93 15.13
N LYS A 230 -14.66 -17.36 14.44
CA LYS A 230 -16.00 -17.22 14.99
C LYS A 230 -16.49 -18.62 15.34
N LYS A 231 -16.72 -18.93 16.63
CA LYS A 231 -17.41 -20.15 17.02
C LYS A 231 -18.74 -20.16 16.28
N ARG A 232 -18.97 -21.20 15.48
CA ARG A 232 -20.26 -21.45 14.83
C ARG A 232 -21.35 -21.67 15.87
#